data_60d5a88077047a17c3c4062d250a0f38
#
_entry.id   60d5a88077047a17c3c4062d250a0f38
#
_cell.length_a   1.000
_cell.length_b   1.000
_cell.length_c   1.000
_cell.angle_alpha   90.00
_cell.angle_beta   90.00
_cell.angle_gamma   90.00
#
_symmetry.space_group_name_H-M   'P 1'
#
loop_
_entity.id
_entity.type
_entity.pdbx_description
1 polymer ?
#
loop_
_entity_poly.entity_id
_entity_poly.type
_entity_poly.pdbx_seq_one_letter_code
_entity_poly.pdbx_strand_id
1 'polypeptide(L)'
;MPRLFIALEIPADVATELTLHRGGVSGARWIDPPDYHVTLRFLGDVDRRMANDVDHMLSDLGAYPFEVTLDALGSFGGDKPRALFARVAPSKALTDLQTDIERQMRRIGLPAEGRKFVPHVTPARLRDTTPVELAHFLSL
;
A
#
# COMPACT_ATOMS: atom_id res chain seq x y z
N MET A 1 22.66 0.19 2.82
CA MET A 1 21.62 -0.77 3.24
C MET A 1 20.37 -0.56 2.40
N PRO A 2 19.77 -1.61 1.88
CA PRO A 2 18.55 -1.45 1.11
C PRO A 2 17.39 -1.01 2.00
N ARG A 3 16.49 -0.25 1.39
CA ARG A 3 15.25 0.18 2.03
C ARG A 3 14.13 -0.70 1.49
N LEU A 4 13.50 -1.46 2.37
CA LEU A 4 12.58 -2.52 1.97
C LEU A 4 11.18 -2.33 2.56
N PHE A 5 10.22 -2.93 1.88
CA PHE A 5 8.87 -3.11 2.39
C PHE A 5 8.28 -4.42 1.84
N ILE A 6 7.30 -4.95 2.56
CA ILE A 6 6.56 -6.14 2.16
C ILE A 6 5.23 -5.69 1.59
N ALA A 7 4.87 -6.18 0.41
CA ALA A 7 3.66 -5.75 -0.28
C ALA A 7 3.02 -6.88 -1.08
N LEU A 8 1.73 -6.69 -1.39
CA LEU A 8 1.01 -7.48 -2.37
C LEU A 8 1.05 -6.76 -3.71
N GLU A 9 1.35 -7.49 -4.77
CA GLU A 9 1.24 -6.97 -6.13
C GLU A 9 -0.23 -6.89 -6.53
N ILE A 10 -0.55 -5.95 -7.42
CA ILE A 10 -1.89 -5.78 -7.94
C ILE A 10 -2.00 -6.47 -9.30
N PRO A 11 -3.01 -7.34 -9.51
CA PRO A 11 -3.22 -7.96 -10.83
C PRO A 11 -3.37 -6.93 -11.94
N ALA A 12 -2.90 -7.25 -13.14
CA ALA A 12 -2.87 -6.33 -14.27
C ALA A 12 -4.24 -5.81 -14.67
N ASP A 13 -5.28 -6.62 -14.56
CA ASP A 13 -6.66 -6.21 -14.86
C ASP A 13 -7.18 -5.16 -13.88
N VAL A 14 -6.90 -5.32 -12.59
CA VAL A 14 -7.27 -4.36 -11.55
C VAL A 14 -6.46 -3.07 -11.71
N ALA A 15 -5.18 -3.17 -12.01
CA ALA A 15 -4.34 -2.01 -12.26
C ALA A 15 -4.85 -1.21 -13.46
N THR A 16 -5.26 -1.88 -14.53
CA THR A 16 -5.86 -1.24 -15.71
C THR A 16 -7.15 -0.50 -15.35
N GLU A 17 -8.00 -1.11 -14.54
CA GLU A 17 -9.24 -0.48 -14.09
C GLU A 17 -8.97 0.78 -13.28
N LEU A 18 -7.98 0.78 -12.39
CA LEU A 18 -7.56 1.96 -11.65
C LEU A 18 -7.08 3.10 -12.57
N THR A 19 -6.46 2.78 -13.70
CA THR A 19 -5.99 3.81 -14.63
C THR A 19 -7.12 4.60 -15.28
N LEU A 20 -8.34 4.08 -15.31
CA LEU A 20 -9.51 4.78 -15.84
C LEU A 20 -9.88 6.01 -14.99
N HIS A 21 -9.39 6.09 -13.77
CA HIS A 21 -9.64 7.20 -12.86
C HIS A 21 -8.53 8.26 -12.88
N ARG A 22 -7.58 8.16 -13.81
CA ARG A 22 -6.48 9.13 -13.94
C ARG A 22 -6.93 10.44 -14.55
N GLY A 23 -6.20 11.50 -14.21
CA GLY A 23 -6.33 12.81 -14.82
C GLY A 23 -7.20 13.77 -14.01
N GLY A 24 -7.19 15.03 -14.41
CA GLY A 24 -8.05 16.06 -13.84
C GLY A 24 -7.65 16.59 -12.47
N VAL A 25 -6.47 16.20 -11.95
CA VAL A 25 -5.97 16.68 -10.66
C VAL A 25 -4.65 17.41 -10.86
N SER A 26 -4.63 18.71 -10.57
CA SER A 26 -3.41 19.52 -10.61
C SER A 26 -2.44 19.06 -9.51
N GLY A 27 -1.16 18.97 -9.85
CA GLY A 27 -0.13 18.53 -8.92
C GLY A 27 -0.04 17.03 -8.71
N ALA A 28 -0.82 16.23 -9.43
CA ALA A 28 -0.78 14.79 -9.32
C ALA A 28 0.36 14.19 -10.14
N ARG A 29 1.16 13.38 -9.49
CA ARG A 29 2.13 12.50 -10.13
C ARG A 29 1.55 11.09 -10.11
N TRP A 30 1.12 10.61 -11.27
CA TRP A 30 0.49 9.30 -11.39
C TRP A 30 1.54 8.20 -11.36
N ILE A 31 1.27 7.16 -10.56
CA ILE A 31 2.13 5.99 -10.45
C ILE A 31 1.89 5.09 -11.66
N ASP A 32 2.94 4.47 -12.19
CA ASP A 32 2.80 3.50 -13.26
C ASP A 32 2.09 2.24 -12.75
N PRO A 33 1.12 1.71 -13.51
CA PRO A 33 0.34 0.56 -13.05
C PRO A 33 1.15 -0.64 -12.55
N PRO A 34 2.30 -1.02 -13.14
CA PRO A 34 3.12 -2.10 -12.60
C PRO A 34 3.65 -1.86 -11.20
N ASP A 35 3.69 -0.59 -10.75
CA ASP A 35 4.17 -0.23 -9.42
C ASP A 35 3.03 -0.15 -8.38
N TYR A 36 1.79 -0.43 -8.78
CA TYR A 36 0.69 -0.47 -7.83
C TYR A 36 0.85 -1.66 -6.88
N HIS A 37 0.69 -1.40 -5.58
CA HIS A 37 0.82 -2.44 -4.57
C HIS A 37 0.04 -2.08 -3.31
N VAL A 38 -0.26 -3.08 -2.50
CA VAL A 38 -0.77 -2.89 -1.13
C VAL A 38 0.39 -3.17 -0.18
N THR A 39 0.86 -2.15 0.53
CA THR A 39 1.94 -2.33 1.50
C THR A 39 1.39 -3.01 2.76
N LEU A 40 2.06 -4.09 3.17
CA LEU A 40 1.73 -4.84 4.38
C LEU A 40 2.62 -4.42 5.55
N ARG A 41 3.88 -4.13 5.30
CA ARG A 41 4.83 -3.74 6.34
C ARG A 41 6.03 -3.01 5.74
N PHE A 42 6.29 -1.81 6.20
CA PHE A 42 7.56 -1.13 5.91
C PHE A 42 8.64 -1.66 6.84
N LEU A 43 9.81 -1.94 6.30
CA LEU A 43 10.96 -2.42 7.07
C LEU A 43 12.00 -1.33 7.29
N GLY A 44 12.02 -0.33 6.42
CA GLY A 44 13.03 0.71 6.42
C GLY A 44 14.38 0.18 5.92
N ASP A 45 15.45 0.79 6.38
CA ASP A 45 16.79 0.38 6.01
C ASP A 45 17.17 -0.89 6.79
N VAL A 46 17.51 -1.94 6.07
CA VAL A 46 17.89 -3.22 6.65
C VAL A 46 19.19 -3.71 6.01
N ASP A 47 20.03 -4.42 6.78
CA ASP A 47 21.24 -5.00 6.23
C ASP A 47 20.91 -6.26 5.40
N ARG A 48 21.93 -6.78 4.70
CA ARG A 48 21.76 -7.96 3.86
C ARG A 48 21.31 -9.17 4.65
N ARG A 49 21.82 -9.36 5.86
CA ARG A 49 21.45 -10.48 6.73
C ARG A 49 19.96 -10.43 7.06
N MET A 50 19.46 -9.27 7.48
CA MET A 50 18.06 -9.07 7.80
C MET A 50 17.18 -9.24 6.56
N ALA A 51 17.61 -8.73 5.40
CA ALA A 51 16.88 -8.92 4.15
C ALA A 51 16.73 -10.40 3.80
N ASN A 52 17.78 -11.21 4.00
CA ASN A 52 17.74 -12.64 3.79
C ASN A 52 16.79 -13.33 4.78
N ASP A 53 16.81 -12.93 6.04
CA ASP A 53 15.91 -13.48 7.06
C ASP A 53 14.45 -13.21 6.72
N VAL A 54 14.14 -11.99 6.23
CA VAL A 54 12.79 -11.62 5.77
C VAL A 54 12.37 -12.49 4.60
N ASP A 55 13.24 -12.66 3.61
CA ASP A 55 12.95 -13.47 2.42
C ASP A 55 12.65 -14.93 2.81
N HIS A 56 13.44 -15.50 3.69
CA HIS A 56 13.23 -16.84 4.23
C HIS A 56 11.88 -16.97 4.94
N MET A 57 11.56 -16.01 5.78
CA MET A 57 10.31 -16.01 6.52
C MET A 57 9.11 -15.93 5.56
N LEU A 58 9.18 -15.08 4.54
CA LEU A 58 8.09 -14.97 3.54
C LEU A 58 7.90 -16.28 2.75
N SER A 59 9.00 -16.97 2.44
CA SER A 59 8.93 -18.27 1.74
C SER A 59 8.21 -19.34 2.55
N ASP A 60 8.31 -19.25 3.89
CA ASP A 60 7.71 -20.23 4.81
C ASP A 60 6.32 -19.83 5.29
N LEU A 61 5.79 -18.72 4.81
CA LEU A 61 4.57 -18.09 5.34
C LEU A 61 3.32 -18.86 4.90
N GLY A 62 3.11 -19.91 4.57
CA GLY A 62 1.96 -20.77 4.28
C GLY A 62 0.60 -20.09 4.06
N ALA A 63 0.58 -18.88 3.48
CA ALA A 63 -0.65 -18.15 3.24
C ALA A 63 -1.43 -18.73 2.05
N TYR A 64 -2.77 -18.73 2.17
CA TYR A 64 -3.66 -19.15 1.09
C TYR A 64 -4.10 -17.97 0.25
N PRO A 65 -4.38 -18.15 -1.05
CA PRO A 65 -4.98 -17.10 -1.87
C PRO A 65 -6.34 -16.65 -1.29
N PHE A 66 -6.60 -15.34 -1.37
CA PHE A 66 -7.88 -14.77 -0.98
C PHE A 66 -8.17 -13.53 -1.83
N GLU A 67 -9.43 -13.13 -1.86
CA GLU A 67 -9.86 -11.97 -2.61
C GLU A 67 -9.57 -10.67 -1.86
N VAL A 68 -9.14 -9.65 -2.61
CA VAL A 68 -8.96 -8.28 -2.12
C VAL A 68 -9.79 -7.37 -3.02
N THR A 69 -10.62 -6.53 -2.41
CA THR A 69 -11.51 -5.62 -3.12
C THR A 69 -11.13 -4.18 -2.84
N LEU A 70 -11.01 -3.38 -3.90
CA LEU A 70 -10.84 -1.93 -3.78
C LEU A 70 -12.23 -1.29 -3.90
N ASP A 71 -12.67 -0.56 -2.88
CA ASP A 71 -14.07 -0.14 -2.78
C ASP A 71 -14.30 1.38 -2.71
N ALA A 72 -13.25 2.18 -2.58
CA ALA A 72 -13.40 3.63 -2.49
C ALA A 72 -12.11 4.34 -2.86
N LEU A 73 -12.23 5.60 -3.28
CA LEU A 73 -11.11 6.52 -3.47
C LEU A 73 -11.13 7.58 -2.37
N GLY A 74 -9.95 7.99 -1.95
CA GLY A 74 -9.80 9.04 -0.95
C GLY A 74 -8.43 9.69 -1.05
N SER A 75 -8.08 10.48 -0.04
CA SER A 75 -6.78 11.13 0.00
C SER A 75 -6.20 11.15 1.39
N PHE A 76 -4.86 11.17 1.46
CA PHE A 76 -4.11 11.42 2.68
C PHE A 76 -3.62 12.86 2.70
N GLY A 77 -3.49 13.46 3.88
CA GLY A 77 -2.88 14.75 4.10
C GLY A 77 -3.85 15.89 4.46
N GLY A 78 -5.15 15.66 4.52
CA GLY A 78 -6.13 16.66 4.94
C GLY A 78 -6.06 17.96 4.14
N ASP A 79 -5.74 19.09 4.79
CA ASP A 79 -5.65 20.40 4.16
C ASP A 79 -4.47 20.52 3.18
N LYS A 80 -3.47 19.64 3.32
CA LYS A 80 -2.33 19.56 2.40
C LYS A 80 -2.30 18.16 1.79
N PRO A 81 -3.16 17.89 0.79
CA PRO A 81 -3.22 16.57 0.19
C PRO A 81 -1.85 16.12 -0.34
N ARG A 82 -1.45 14.90 -0.01
CA ARG A 82 -0.14 14.35 -0.39
C ARG A 82 -0.22 13.09 -1.23
N ALA A 83 -1.35 12.38 -1.20
CA ALA A 83 -1.55 11.17 -2.00
C ALA A 83 -3.02 10.87 -2.17
N LEU A 84 -3.37 10.31 -3.34
CA LEU A 84 -4.63 9.62 -3.53
C LEU A 84 -4.47 8.17 -3.07
N PHE A 85 -5.56 7.55 -2.62
CA PHE A 85 -5.55 6.13 -2.31
C PHE A 85 -6.82 5.46 -2.81
N ALA A 86 -6.69 4.19 -3.18
CA ALA A 86 -7.81 3.28 -3.37
C ALA A 86 -7.88 2.40 -2.12
N ARG A 87 -8.99 2.44 -1.40
CA ARG A 87 -9.16 1.71 -0.16
C ARG A 87 -9.38 0.23 -0.44
N VAL A 88 -8.70 -0.61 0.33
CA VAL A 88 -8.99 -2.03 0.36
C VAL A 88 -10.14 -2.27 1.34
N ALA A 89 -11.21 -2.92 0.88
CA ALA A 89 -12.35 -3.26 1.73
C ALA A 89 -11.89 -4.13 2.92
N PRO A 90 -12.49 -3.95 4.11
CA PRO A 90 -12.13 -4.77 5.27
C PRO A 90 -12.18 -6.26 4.95
N SER A 91 -11.12 -6.98 5.33
CA SER A 91 -10.95 -8.40 5.05
C SER A 91 -10.25 -9.06 6.21
N LYS A 92 -10.90 -10.08 6.77
CA LYS A 92 -10.28 -10.86 7.85
C LYS A 92 -9.03 -11.57 7.37
N ALA A 93 -9.06 -12.13 6.16
CA ALA A 93 -7.92 -12.83 5.59
C ALA A 93 -6.71 -11.91 5.42
N LEU A 94 -6.92 -10.68 4.96
CA LEU A 94 -5.85 -9.70 4.81
C LEU A 94 -5.30 -9.25 6.17
N THR A 95 -6.17 -9.00 7.12
CA THR A 95 -5.78 -8.63 8.49
C THR A 95 -4.99 -9.75 9.17
N ASP A 96 -5.41 -11.00 9.00
CA ASP A 96 -4.71 -12.16 9.54
C ASP A 96 -3.32 -12.32 8.90
N LEU A 97 -3.21 -12.13 7.60
CA LEU A 97 -1.92 -12.17 6.90
C LEU A 97 -0.97 -11.09 7.43
N GLN A 98 -1.46 -9.87 7.56
CA GLN A 98 -0.67 -8.76 8.09
C GLN A 98 -0.23 -9.01 9.53
N THR A 99 -1.10 -9.55 10.35
CA THR A 99 -0.79 -9.92 11.73
C THR A 99 0.30 -11.00 11.81
N ASP A 100 0.22 -12.01 10.93
CA ASP A 100 1.24 -13.07 10.85
C ASP A 100 2.59 -12.51 10.43
N ILE A 101 2.61 -11.62 9.44
CA ILE A 101 3.83 -10.95 8.99
C ILE A 101 4.43 -10.14 10.14
N GLU A 102 3.63 -9.37 10.85
CA GLU A 102 4.09 -8.58 12.00
C GLU A 102 4.71 -9.46 13.08
N ARG A 103 4.08 -10.57 13.37
CA ARG A 103 4.61 -11.55 14.35
C ARG A 103 5.96 -12.12 13.92
N GLN A 104 6.09 -12.47 12.64
CA GLN A 104 7.34 -13.00 12.10
C GLN A 104 8.45 -11.94 12.07
N MET A 105 8.11 -10.70 11.77
CA MET A 105 9.08 -9.60 11.77
C MET A 105 9.66 -9.40 13.17
N ARG A 106 8.84 -9.46 14.21
CA ARG A 106 9.31 -9.37 15.59
C ARG A 106 10.21 -10.55 15.96
N ARG A 107 9.88 -11.74 15.49
CA ARG A 107 10.70 -12.95 15.76
C ARG A 107 12.12 -12.82 15.22
N ILE A 108 12.29 -12.22 14.05
CA ILE A 108 13.62 -12.06 13.45
C ILE A 108 14.33 -10.79 13.90
N GLY A 109 13.74 -10.03 14.84
CA GLY A 109 14.41 -8.93 15.52
C GLY A 109 14.04 -7.53 15.05
N LEU A 110 13.03 -7.38 14.20
CA LEU A 110 12.57 -6.06 13.82
C LEU A 110 11.62 -5.48 14.87
N PRO A 111 11.65 -4.15 15.09
CA PRO A 111 10.73 -3.52 16.03
C PRO A 111 9.29 -3.59 15.55
N ALA A 112 8.34 -3.49 16.48
CA ALA A 112 6.93 -3.43 16.14
C ALA A 112 6.61 -2.21 15.28
N GLU A 113 5.69 -2.38 14.32
CA GLU A 113 5.16 -1.24 13.56
C GLU A 113 4.22 -0.45 14.45
N GLY A 114 4.53 0.84 14.65
CA GLY A 114 3.73 1.72 15.51
C GLY A 114 2.51 2.31 14.84
N ARG A 115 2.39 2.21 13.51
CA ARG A 115 1.29 2.80 12.75
C ARG A 115 0.17 1.81 12.56
N LYS A 116 -1.08 2.34 12.57
CA LYS A 116 -2.24 1.54 12.26
C LYS A 116 -2.18 1.02 10.82
N PHE A 117 -2.52 -0.24 10.63
CA PHE A 117 -2.61 -0.83 9.30
C PHE A 117 -3.86 -0.33 8.58
N VAL A 118 -3.66 0.44 7.51
CA VAL A 118 -4.73 0.93 6.64
C VAL A 118 -4.41 0.46 5.23
N PRO A 119 -4.94 -0.70 4.81
CA PRO A 119 -4.59 -1.27 3.50
C PRO A 119 -5.15 -0.42 2.36
N HIS A 120 -4.27 -0.06 1.42
CA HIS A 120 -4.62 0.79 0.29
C HIS A 120 -3.62 0.64 -0.86
N VAL A 121 -4.03 1.07 -2.04
CA VAL A 121 -3.17 1.29 -3.20
C VAL A 121 -3.03 2.80 -3.40
N THR A 122 -1.83 3.28 -3.70
CA THR A 122 -1.59 4.70 -3.98
C THR A 122 -1.41 4.91 -5.50
N PRO A 123 -2.44 5.37 -6.21
CA PRO A 123 -2.33 5.60 -7.66
C PRO A 123 -1.65 6.91 -8.01
N ALA A 124 -1.54 7.85 -7.08
CA ALA A 124 -0.90 9.15 -7.33
C ALA A 124 -0.32 9.76 -6.06
N ARG A 125 0.81 10.45 -6.23
CA ARG A 125 1.36 11.39 -5.24
C ARG A 125 0.89 12.79 -5.59
N LEU A 126 0.62 13.60 -4.59
CA LEU A 126 0.09 14.96 -4.77
C LEU A 126 1.08 16.00 -4.24
N ARG A 127 1.18 17.10 -4.97
CA ARG A 127 1.99 18.25 -4.57
C ARG A 127 1.25 19.51 -4.98
N ASP A 128 1.05 20.42 -4.02
CA ASP A 128 0.37 21.70 -4.25
C ASP A 128 -1.07 21.53 -4.80
N THR A 129 -1.70 20.41 -4.52
CA THR A 129 -3.10 20.14 -4.86
C THR A 129 -3.99 20.73 -3.78
N THR A 130 -5.02 21.50 -4.18
CA THR A 130 -5.94 22.08 -3.20
C THR A 130 -7.01 21.07 -2.77
N PRO A 131 -7.52 21.18 -1.52
CA PRO A 131 -8.64 20.35 -1.09
C PRO A 131 -9.88 20.48 -1.98
N VAL A 132 -10.12 21.66 -2.55
CA VAL A 132 -11.27 21.91 -3.43
C VAL A 132 -11.17 21.15 -4.73
N GLU A 133 -10.01 21.18 -5.39
CA GLU A 133 -9.75 20.40 -6.61
C GLU A 133 -9.93 18.91 -6.36
N LEU A 134 -9.39 18.45 -5.22
CA LEU A 134 -9.44 17.06 -4.84
C LEU A 134 -10.87 16.61 -4.56
N ALA A 135 -11.64 17.41 -3.83
CA ALA A 135 -13.04 17.12 -3.55
C ALA A 135 -13.85 17.01 -4.86
N HIS A 136 -13.58 17.89 -5.81
CA HIS A 136 -14.23 17.83 -7.12
C HIS A 136 -13.89 16.53 -7.86
N PHE A 137 -12.62 16.16 -7.89
CA PHE A 137 -12.17 14.90 -8.50
C PHE A 137 -12.85 13.68 -7.86
N LEU A 138 -12.88 13.63 -6.53
CA LEU A 138 -13.45 12.51 -5.79
C LEU A 138 -14.98 12.42 -5.91
N SER A 139 -15.64 13.48 -6.35
CA SER A 139 -17.09 13.51 -6.55
C SER A 139 -17.52 12.96 -7.92
N LEU A 140 -16.60 12.78 -8.85
CA LEU A 140 -16.90 12.27 -10.20
C LEU A 140 -17.13 10.71 -10.20
#